data_152289562a64c7145ca768b87f301fc9
#
_entry.id   152289562a64c7145ca768b87f301fc9
#
_cell.length_a   1.000
_cell.length_b   1.000
_cell.length_c   1.000
_cell.angle_alpha   90.00
_cell.angle_beta   90.00
_cell.angle_gamma   90.00
#
_symmetry.space_group_name_H-M   'P 1'
#
loop_
_entity.id
_entity.type
_entity.pdbx_description
1 polymer ?
#
loop_
_entity_poly.entity_id
_entity_poly.type
_entity_poly.pdbx_seq_one_letter_code
_entity_poly.pdbx_strand_id
1 'polypeptide(L)'
;MAQFGVQMIDNSVSSQWWKQILEHFVRVDDVFEIRCWKEERSEIERASRYGRAADDRYEVSVKGTVSKELLEEWLMEEPADQDLYHKMTTYFTIHVKNERCDLWSEHYGTELVIDIESDPDMDFFEQVMEPYSEHFSIGKS
;
A
#
# COMPACT_ATOMS: atom_id res chain seq x y z
N MET A 1 5.91 -11.18 -16.75
CA MET A 1 5.53 -9.99 -15.96
C MET A 1 4.10 -9.58 -16.26
N ALA A 2 3.35 -9.20 -15.26
CA ALA A 2 2.02 -8.63 -15.46
C ALA A 2 1.76 -7.51 -14.48
N GLN A 3 0.94 -6.54 -14.90
CA GLN A 3 0.48 -5.46 -14.04
C GLN A 3 -0.98 -5.72 -13.66
N PHE A 4 -1.27 -5.62 -12.36
CA PHE A 4 -2.62 -5.68 -11.84
C PHE A 4 -3.03 -4.31 -11.33
N GLY A 5 -4.24 -3.89 -11.66
CA GLY A 5 -4.85 -2.69 -11.09
C GLY A 5 -6.09 -3.07 -10.31
N VAL A 6 -6.17 -2.61 -9.07
CA VAL A 6 -7.28 -2.91 -8.16
C VAL A 6 -7.90 -1.58 -7.72
N GLN A 7 -9.22 -1.48 -7.87
CA GLN A 7 -9.95 -0.30 -7.41
C GLN A 7 -11.18 -0.74 -6.62
N MET A 8 -11.32 -0.18 -5.42
CA MET A 8 -12.44 -0.50 -4.54
C MET A 8 -13.76 0.00 -5.13
N ILE A 9 -14.76 -0.88 -5.17
CA ILE A 9 -16.12 -0.55 -5.62
C ILE A 9 -17.01 -0.22 -4.43
N ASP A 10 -16.89 -1.01 -3.35
CA ASP A 10 -17.64 -0.75 -2.13
C ASP A 10 -16.73 -0.91 -0.91
N ASN A 11 -17.19 -0.41 0.24
CA ASN A 11 -16.40 -0.32 1.46
C ASN A 11 -16.70 -1.41 2.48
N SER A 12 -17.30 -2.50 2.08
CA SER A 12 -17.68 -3.56 3.02
C SER A 12 -16.57 -4.54 3.33
N VAL A 13 -15.33 -4.21 2.94
CA VAL A 13 -14.16 -5.06 3.16
C VAL A 13 -13.25 -4.49 4.23
N SER A 14 -12.58 -5.38 4.99
CA SER A 14 -11.54 -4.97 5.93
C SER A 14 -10.22 -4.74 5.21
N SER A 15 -9.20 -4.32 5.95
CA SER A 15 -7.84 -4.13 5.41
C SER A 15 -7.05 -5.43 5.26
N GLN A 16 -7.64 -6.59 5.53
CA GLN A 16 -6.92 -7.87 5.50
C GLN A 16 -6.29 -8.19 4.15
N TRP A 17 -7.01 -7.96 3.06
CA TRP A 17 -6.48 -8.21 1.71
C TRP A 17 -5.22 -7.38 1.46
N TRP A 18 -5.25 -6.09 1.85
CA TRP A 18 -4.13 -5.16 1.69
C TRP A 18 -2.92 -5.63 2.50
N LYS A 19 -3.15 -6.05 3.73
CA LYS A 19 -2.10 -6.57 4.61
C LYS A 19 -1.49 -7.87 4.08
N GLN A 20 -2.30 -8.76 3.54
CA GLN A 20 -1.83 -10.00 2.93
C GLN A 20 -0.91 -9.73 1.74
N ILE A 21 -1.27 -8.77 0.89
CA ILE A 21 -0.45 -8.37 -0.24
C ILE A 21 0.89 -7.81 0.26
N LEU A 22 0.86 -6.88 1.22
CA LEU A 22 2.09 -6.30 1.74
C LEU A 22 2.99 -7.36 2.39
N GLU A 23 2.42 -8.22 3.20
CA GLU A 23 3.21 -9.25 3.89
C GLU A 23 3.95 -10.16 2.91
N HIS A 24 3.33 -10.48 1.79
CA HIS A 24 3.94 -11.35 0.79
C HIS A 24 5.00 -10.62 -0.05
N PHE A 25 4.71 -9.39 -0.50
CA PHE A 25 5.52 -8.70 -1.50
C PHE A 25 6.58 -7.77 -0.91
N VAL A 26 6.40 -7.29 0.31
CA VAL A 26 7.31 -6.31 0.94
C VAL A 26 8.15 -6.97 2.03
N ARG A 27 9.45 -6.67 2.01
CA ARG A 27 10.41 -7.22 2.98
C ARG A 27 11.25 -6.10 3.58
N VAL A 28 11.84 -6.39 4.74
CA VAL A 28 12.83 -5.49 5.35
C VAL A 28 13.94 -5.23 4.34
N ASP A 29 14.41 -3.99 4.32
CA ASP A 29 15.43 -3.43 3.41
C ASP A 29 14.94 -3.09 2.00
N ASP A 30 13.69 -3.34 1.66
CA ASP A 30 13.11 -2.82 0.41
C ASP A 30 13.07 -1.29 0.46
N VAL A 31 13.16 -0.66 -0.71
CA VAL A 31 13.08 0.80 -0.82
C VAL A 31 11.61 1.22 -0.84
N PHE A 32 11.27 2.25 -0.05
CA PHE A 32 9.91 2.75 -0.01
C PHE A 32 9.84 4.26 -0.20
N GLU A 33 8.65 4.69 -0.60
CA GLU A 33 8.22 6.09 -0.52
C GLU A 33 6.82 6.14 0.07
N ILE A 34 6.63 7.01 1.08
CA ILE A 34 5.31 7.33 1.63
C ILE A 34 5.01 8.77 1.24
N ARG A 35 3.81 9.01 0.72
CA ARG A 35 3.36 10.37 0.40
C ARG A 35 2.13 10.70 1.22
N CYS A 36 2.12 11.92 1.79
CA CYS A 36 1.02 12.44 2.58
C CYS A 36 0.68 13.84 2.08
N TRP A 37 -0.56 14.27 2.23
CA TRP A 37 -0.91 15.68 2.03
C TRP A 37 -0.23 16.51 3.11
N LYS A 38 0.12 17.77 2.81
CA LYS A 38 0.80 18.64 3.77
C LYS A 38 -0.01 18.89 5.04
N GLU A 39 -1.34 18.81 4.95
CA GLU A 39 -2.24 18.97 6.08
C GLU A 39 -2.22 17.77 7.04
N GLU A 40 -1.74 16.63 6.58
CA GLU A 40 -1.68 15.40 7.37
C GLU A 40 -0.43 15.36 8.25
N ARG A 41 -0.35 16.28 9.21
CA ARG A 41 0.86 16.49 10.01
C ARG A 41 1.24 15.30 10.88
N SER A 42 0.26 14.64 11.50
CA SER A 42 0.55 13.49 12.35
C SER A 42 1.08 12.31 11.54
N GLU A 43 0.52 12.09 10.35
CA GLU A 43 0.96 11.02 9.45
C GLU A 43 2.37 11.30 8.94
N ILE A 44 2.66 12.55 8.59
CA ILE A 44 4.00 12.97 8.16
C ILE A 44 5.01 12.75 9.28
N GLU A 45 4.68 13.14 10.50
CA GLU A 45 5.55 12.95 11.65
C GLU A 45 5.87 11.47 11.88
N ARG A 46 4.85 10.61 11.80
CA ARG A 46 5.04 9.17 11.97
C ARG A 46 5.92 8.59 10.86
N ALA A 47 5.63 8.92 9.59
CA ALA A 47 6.41 8.45 8.46
C ALA A 47 7.85 8.92 8.53
N SER A 48 8.08 10.15 9.00
CA SER A 48 9.42 10.75 9.09
C SER A 48 10.35 10.02 10.07
N ARG A 49 9.81 9.19 10.94
CA ARG A 49 10.62 8.33 11.82
C ARG A 49 11.38 7.25 11.03
N TYR A 50 10.91 6.94 9.84
CA TYR A 50 11.41 5.81 9.05
C TYR A 50 12.19 6.22 7.82
N GLY A 51 12.19 7.51 7.47
CA GLY A 51 12.85 7.96 6.26
C GLY A 51 13.07 9.46 6.25
N ARG A 52 13.51 9.97 5.09
CA ARG A 52 13.79 11.39 4.89
C ARG A 52 12.62 12.08 4.19
N ALA A 53 12.08 13.11 4.85
CA ALA A 53 10.97 13.89 4.32
C ALA A 53 11.45 15.01 3.40
N ALA A 54 10.70 15.25 2.32
CA ALA A 54 10.92 16.37 1.41
C ALA A 54 9.57 16.87 0.89
N ASP A 55 9.46 18.19 0.79
CA ASP A 55 8.25 18.81 0.23
C ASP A 55 8.16 18.56 -1.28
N ASP A 56 6.96 18.30 -1.75
CA ASP A 56 6.66 18.13 -3.18
C ASP A 56 5.29 18.75 -3.47
N ARG A 57 5.25 20.06 -3.71
CA ARG A 57 4.04 20.83 -3.98
C ARG A 57 3.04 20.75 -2.83
N TYR A 58 1.95 19.98 -2.99
CA TYR A 58 0.87 19.85 -2.00
C TYR A 58 1.09 18.66 -1.07
N GLU A 59 2.14 17.88 -1.30
CA GLU A 59 2.43 16.67 -0.57
C GLU A 59 3.81 16.73 0.07
N VAL A 60 4.02 15.83 1.03
CA VAL A 60 5.34 15.54 1.58
C VAL A 60 5.66 14.10 1.22
N SER A 61 6.85 13.89 0.66
CA SER A 61 7.38 12.58 0.31
C SER A 61 8.40 12.15 1.36
N VAL A 62 8.22 10.94 1.91
CA VAL A 62 9.17 10.35 2.85
C VAL A 62 9.76 9.11 2.20
N LYS A 63 11.09 9.10 2.01
CA LYS A 63 11.79 8.00 1.34
C LYS A 63 12.77 7.34 2.29
N GLY A 64 12.89 6.03 2.19
CA GLY A 64 13.82 5.26 3.01
C GLY A 64 13.81 3.81 2.64
N THR A 65 14.32 2.99 3.56
CA THR A 65 14.26 1.54 3.44
C THR A 65 13.34 0.97 4.51
N VAL A 66 12.61 -0.09 4.15
CA VAL A 66 11.64 -0.71 5.04
C VAL A 66 12.39 -1.34 6.23
N SER A 67 12.06 -0.85 7.43
CA SER A 67 12.55 -1.45 8.67
C SER A 67 11.54 -2.47 9.18
N LYS A 68 11.97 -3.30 10.13
CA LYS A 68 11.07 -4.24 10.81
C LYS A 68 9.93 -3.49 11.48
N GLU A 69 10.23 -2.37 12.13
CA GLU A 69 9.23 -1.55 12.84
C GLU A 69 8.20 -0.95 11.88
N LEU A 70 8.65 -0.47 10.73
CA LEU A 70 7.73 0.08 9.73
C LEU A 70 6.82 -1.00 9.17
N LEU A 71 7.36 -2.16 8.84
CA LEU A 71 6.58 -3.27 8.30
C LEU A 71 5.55 -3.74 9.33
N GLU A 72 5.93 -3.85 10.60
CA GLU A 72 5.01 -4.20 11.67
C GLU A 72 3.89 -3.15 11.80
N GLU A 73 4.21 -1.87 11.70
CA GLU A 73 3.21 -0.80 11.75
C GLU A 73 2.19 -0.97 10.63
N TRP A 74 2.66 -1.18 9.39
CA TRP A 74 1.75 -1.37 8.26
C TRP A 74 0.84 -2.58 8.42
N LEU A 75 1.37 -3.68 8.97
CA LEU A 75 0.62 -4.94 9.07
C LEU A 75 -0.33 -4.98 10.26
N MET A 76 -0.06 -4.22 11.33
CA MET A 76 -0.83 -4.29 12.56
C MET A 76 -1.78 -3.13 12.78
N GLU A 77 -1.61 -2.04 12.03
CA GLU A 77 -2.41 -0.84 12.23
C GLU A 77 -3.81 -0.98 11.64
N GLU A 78 -4.81 -0.50 12.40
CA GLU A 78 -6.16 -0.30 11.89
C GLU A 78 -6.35 1.21 11.71
N PRO A 79 -6.45 1.69 10.46
CA PRO A 79 -6.55 3.12 10.23
C PRO A 79 -7.80 3.73 10.85
N ALA A 80 -7.68 4.93 11.39
CA ALA A 80 -8.82 5.75 11.75
C ALA A 80 -9.57 6.14 10.46
N ASP A 81 -10.80 6.59 10.56
CA ASP A 81 -11.60 7.06 9.41
C ASP A 81 -11.89 5.99 8.35
N GLN A 82 -11.90 4.72 8.72
CA GLN A 82 -12.27 3.66 7.79
C GLN A 82 -13.66 3.90 7.18
N ASP A 83 -14.60 4.37 7.99
CA ASP A 83 -15.97 4.60 7.53
C ASP A 83 -16.10 5.77 6.56
N LEU A 84 -15.27 6.79 6.71
CA LEU A 84 -15.37 8.01 5.90
C LEU A 84 -14.59 7.90 4.58
N TYR A 85 -13.35 7.43 4.64
CA TYR A 85 -12.47 7.33 3.47
C TYR A 85 -12.17 5.90 3.06
N HIS A 86 -12.73 4.92 3.76
CA HIS A 86 -12.53 3.49 3.50
C HIS A 86 -11.05 3.10 3.54
N LYS A 87 -10.29 3.72 4.44
CA LYS A 87 -8.84 3.54 4.51
C LYS A 87 -8.44 2.12 4.83
N MET A 88 -7.52 1.59 4.03
CA MET A 88 -6.84 0.33 4.29
C MET A 88 -5.53 0.57 5.03
N THR A 89 -4.94 1.75 4.88
CA THR A 89 -3.74 2.21 5.54
C THR A 89 -3.87 3.67 5.91
N THR A 90 -3.09 4.12 6.89
CA THR A 90 -3.06 5.52 7.34
C THR A 90 -2.53 6.47 6.27
N TYR A 91 -1.66 5.97 5.38
CA TYR A 91 -0.92 6.83 4.45
C TYR A 91 -1.61 6.94 3.10
N PHE A 92 -1.64 8.16 2.57
CA PHE A 92 -2.29 8.44 1.28
C PHE A 92 -1.67 7.62 0.15
N THR A 93 -0.33 7.56 0.07
CA THR A 93 0.37 6.76 -0.92
C THR A 93 1.52 6.01 -0.26
N ILE A 94 1.66 4.73 -0.59
CA ILE A 94 2.83 3.92 -0.26
C ILE A 94 3.33 3.30 -1.55
N HIS A 95 4.60 3.51 -1.86
CA HIS A 95 5.26 2.89 -3.01
C HIS A 95 6.42 2.04 -2.51
N VAL A 96 6.47 0.79 -2.93
CA VAL A 96 7.58 -0.12 -2.63
C VAL A 96 8.03 -0.78 -3.93
N LYS A 97 9.33 -0.73 -4.17
CA LYS A 97 9.92 -1.36 -5.34
C LYS A 97 11.05 -2.29 -4.93
N ASN A 98 11.02 -3.51 -5.47
CA ASN A 98 12.06 -4.50 -5.27
C ASN A 98 12.15 -5.39 -6.51
N GLU A 99 12.97 -6.44 -6.48
CA GLU A 99 13.14 -7.34 -7.63
C GLU A 99 11.91 -8.21 -7.92
N ARG A 100 10.98 -8.30 -6.98
CA ARG A 100 9.76 -9.12 -7.12
C ARG A 100 8.59 -8.33 -7.68
N CYS A 101 8.52 -7.04 -7.34
CA CYS A 101 7.36 -6.23 -7.71
C CYS A 101 7.65 -4.73 -7.68
N ASP A 102 6.75 -4.00 -8.31
CA ASP A 102 6.65 -2.54 -8.16
C ASP A 102 5.22 -2.28 -7.69
N LEU A 103 5.08 -1.91 -6.42
CA LEU A 103 3.79 -1.82 -5.75
C LEU A 103 3.45 -0.37 -5.40
N TRP A 104 2.30 0.07 -5.86
CA TRP A 104 1.73 1.38 -5.55
C TRP A 104 0.40 1.18 -4.83
N SER A 105 0.34 1.58 -3.56
CA SER A 105 -0.90 1.67 -2.78
C SER A 105 -1.30 3.14 -2.76
N GLU A 106 -2.46 3.46 -3.30
CA GLU A 106 -2.90 4.85 -3.46
C GLU A 106 -4.27 5.09 -2.83
N HIS A 107 -4.56 6.35 -2.56
CA HIS A 107 -5.82 6.78 -1.94
C HIS A 107 -6.12 5.98 -0.67
N TYR A 108 -5.13 5.94 0.24
CA TYR A 108 -5.21 5.23 1.52
C TYR A 108 -5.42 3.72 1.36
N GLY A 109 -4.91 3.15 0.26
CA GLY A 109 -5.00 1.72 -0.01
C GLY A 109 -6.28 1.28 -0.71
N THR A 110 -7.16 2.20 -1.08
CA THR A 110 -8.38 1.84 -1.83
C THR A 110 -8.10 1.55 -3.30
N GLU A 111 -6.95 1.98 -3.78
CA GLU A 111 -6.45 1.65 -5.11
C GLU A 111 -5.07 1.04 -4.97
N LEU A 112 -4.80 0.03 -5.79
CA LEU A 112 -3.50 -0.64 -5.78
C LEU A 112 -3.11 -0.98 -7.20
N VAL A 113 -1.88 -0.64 -7.57
CA VAL A 113 -1.29 -1.04 -8.85
C VAL A 113 -0.01 -1.80 -8.52
N ILE A 114 0.12 -2.98 -9.04
CA ILE A 114 1.29 -3.81 -8.78
C ILE A 114 1.77 -4.50 -10.04
N ASP A 115 3.06 -4.32 -10.36
CA ASP A 115 3.75 -5.08 -11.39
C ASP A 115 4.41 -6.28 -10.73
N ILE A 116 4.10 -7.47 -11.20
CA ILE A 116 4.59 -8.72 -10.61
C ILE A 116 5.43 -9.48 -11.64
N GLU A 117 6.62 -9.91 -11.23
CA GLU A 117 7.58 -10.55 -12.14
C GLU A 117 7.31 -12.03 -12.34
N SER A 118 7.03 -12.79 -11.29
CA SER A 118 6.98 -14.25 -11.36
C SER A 118 5.55 -14.80 -11.41
N ASP A 119 5.38 -15.93 -12.09
CA ASP A 119 4.09 -16.62 -12.16
C ASP A 119 3.58 -17.06 -10.78
N PRO A 120 4.42 -17.63 -9.88
CA PRO A 120 3.92 -17.97 -8.54
C PRO A 120 3.41 -16.78 -7.76
N ASP A 121 4.05 -15.61 -7.88
CA ASP A 121 3.59 -14.40 -7.20
C ASP A 121 2.30 -13.86 -7.80
N MET A 122 2.13 -13.97 -9.12
CA MET A 122 0.87 -13.64 -9.78
C MET A 122 -0.27 -14.54 -9.30
N ASP A 123 0.00 -15.83 -9.18
CA ASP A 123 -0.99 -16.78 -8.66
C ASP A 123 -1.38 -16.45 -7.22
N PHE A 124 -0.41 -16.09 -6.40
CA PHE A 124 -0.67 -15.67 -5.02
C PHE A 124 -1.59 -14.45 -4.99
N PHE A 125 -1.28 -13.43 -5.79
CA PHE A 125 -2.08 -12.20 -5.87
C PHE A 125 -3.53 -12.52 -6.26
N GLU A 126 -3.70 -13.32 -7.30
CA GLU A 126 -5.04 -13.70 -7.77
C GLU A 126 -5.81 -14.48 -6.71
N GLN A 127 -5.15 -15.39 -5.98
CA GLN A 127 -5.77 -16.14 -4.89
C GLN A 127 -6.22 -15.24 -3.75
N VAL A 128 -5.40 -14.26 -3.35
CA VAL A 128 -5.77 -13.31 -2.30
C VAL A 128 -7.00 -12.51 -2.71
N MET A 129 -7.06 -12.05 -3.97
CA MET A 129 -8.12 -11.17 -4.43
C MET A 129 -9.42 -11.88 -4.80
N GLU A 130 -9.38 -13.18 -5.05
CA GLU A 130 -10.57 -13.92 -5.48
C GLU A 130 -11.79 -13.78 -4.55
N PRO A 131 -11.63 -13.90 -3.21
CA PRO A 131 -12.76 -13.72 -2.30
C PRO A 131 -13.38 -12.33 -2.33
N TYR A 132 -12.64 -11.35 -2.86
CA TYR A 132 -13.05 -9.95 -2.87
C TYR A 132 -13.51 -9.46 -4.25
N SER A 133 -13.70 -10.38 -5.20
CA SER A 133 -13.98 -10.02 -6.60
C SER A 133 -15.25 -9.19 -6.80
N GLU A 134 -16.20 -9.26 -5.87
CA GLU A 134 -17.42 -8.45 -5.91
C GLU A 134 -17.22 -7.04 -5.34
N HIS A 135 -16.13 -6.83 -4.59
CA HIS A 135 -15.85 -5.57 -3.89
C HIS A 135 -14.83 -4.69 -4.62
N PHE A 136 -14.16 -5.25 -5.62
CA PHE A 136 -13.12 -4.53 -6.37
C PHE A 136 -13.27 -4.72 -7.87
N SER A 137 -12.92 -3.67 -8.61
CA SER A 137 -12.62 -3.78 -10.04
C SER A 137 -11.15 -4.18 -10.17
N ILE A 138 -10.88 -5.31 -10.80
CA ILE A 138 -9.52 -5.85 -10.94
C ILE A 138 -9.21 -5.99 -12.42
N GLY A 139 -8.17 -5.29 -12.88
CA GLY A 139 -7.69 -5.37 -14.24
C GLY A 139 -6.29 -6.00 -14.28
N LYS A 140 -5.98 -6.66 -15.38
CA LYS A 140 -4.67 -7.25 -15.64
C LYS A 140 -4.20 -6.88 -17.03
N SER A 141 -2.96 -6.46 -17.14
CA SER A 141 -2.35 -6.13 -18.44
C SER A 141 -0.94 -6.71 -18.61
#